data_259b6edf2d62863e402444c9ea355a17
#
_entry.id   259b6edf2d62863e402444c9ea355a17
#
_cell.length_a   1.000
_cell.length_b   1.000
_cell.length_c   1.000
_cell.angle_alpha   90.00
_cell.angle_beta   90.00
_cell.angle_gamma   90.00
#
_symmetry.space_group_name_H-M   'P 1'
#
loop_
_entity.id
_entity.type
_entity.pdbx_description
1 polymer ?
#
loop_
_entity_poly.entity_id
_entity_poly.type
_entity_poly.pdbx_seq_one_letter_code
_entity_poly.pdbx_strand_id
1 'polypeptide(L)' 'MKITYDPRHNVAYLRLEEKSAEVETIRISEELNVDLTPDGKIYGIELLNATQQLHAVQDGKLVLENEATGKTVEVSLP' A
#
# COMPACT_ATOMS: atom_id res chain seq x y z
N MET A 1 -3.18 0.54 10.41
CA MET A 1 -2.71 0.35 9.03
C MET A 1 -3.55 -0.70 8.34
N LYS A 2 -3.92 -0.45 7.11
CA LYS A 2 -4.79 -1.36 6.37
C LYS A 2 -4.33 -1.43 4.92
N ILE A 3 -4.23 -2.64 4.37
CA ILE A 3 -3.99 -2.85 2.95
C ILE A 3 -5.27 -3.37 2.31
N THR A 4 -5.68 -2.76 1.21
CA THR A 4 -6.77 -3.25 0.37
C THR A 4 -6.25 -3.54 -1.03
N TYR A 5 -6.87 -4.50 -1.69
CA TYR A 5 -6.56 -4.83 -3.07
C TYR A 5 -7.84 -4.97 -3.86
N ASP A 6 -7.93 -4.23 -4.98
CA ASP A 6 -9.04 -4.32 -5.90
C ASP A 6 -8.59 -5.10 -7.15
N PRO A 7 -9.01 -6.35 -7.30
CA PRO A 7 -8.60 -7.16 -8.45
C PRO A 7 -9.20 -6.70 -9.77
N ARG A 8 -10.31 -5.97 -9.72
CA ARG A 8 -10.95 -5.48 -10.97
C ARG A 8 -10.12 -4.41 -11.64
N HIS A 9 -9.46 -3.58 -10.86
CA HIS A 9 -8.64 -2.48 -11.36
C HIS A 9 -7.15 -2.70 -11.14
N ASN A 10 -6.78 -3.79 -10.47
CA ASN A 10 -5.40 -4.12 -10.13
C ASN A 10 -4.73 -3.00 -9.35
N VAL A 11 -5.39 -2.55 -8.29
CA VAL A 11 -4.94 -1.45 -7.44
C VAL A 11 -4.80 -1.96 -6.01
N ALA A 12 -3.64 -1.71 -5.40
CA ALA A 12 -3.43 -1.90 -3.98
C ALA A 12 -3.35 -0.54 -3.29
N TYR A 13 -3.93 -0.44 -2.11
CA TYR A 13 -3.92 0.79 -1.33
C TYR A 13 -3.49 0.49 0.10
N LEU A 14 -2.44 1.15 0.55
CA LEU A 14 -1.95 1.06 1.91
C LEU A 14 -2.37 2.31 2.65
N ARG A 15 -3.29 2.17 3.62
CA ARG A 15 -3.74 3.29 4.45
C ARG A 15 -3.02 3.25 5.79
N LEU A 16 -2.33 4.33 6.12
CA LEU A 16 -1.52 4.43 7.34
C LEU A 16 -2.24 5.14 8.47
N GLU A 17 -3.12 6.09 8.13
CA GLU A 17 -3.81 6.92 9.12
C GLU A 17 -5.28 6.54 9.21
N GLU A 18 -5.93 6.97 10.30
CA GLU A 18 -7.38 6.91 10.41
C GLU A 18 -8.02 7.76 9.31
N LYS A 19 -9.28 7.47 9.01
CA LYS A 19 -9.99 8.17 7.95
C LYS A 19 -9.96 9.68 8.17
N SER A 20 -9.44 10.40 7.18
CA SER A 20 -9.39 11.86 7.16
C SER A 20 -10.46 12.39 6.23
N ALA A 21 -10.99 13.58 6.55
CA ALA A 21 -11.94 14.26 5.68
C ALA A 21 -11.29 14.81 4.42
N GLU A 22 -10.02 15.16 4.50
CA GLU A 22 -9.30 15.77 3.39
C GLU A 22 -7.93 15.13 3.20
N VAL A 23 -7.60 14.86 1.95
CA VAL A 23 -6.26 14.44 1.56
C VAL A 23 -5.89 15.12 0.27
N GLU A 24 -4.60 15.36 0.08
CA GLU A 24 -4.05 15.83 -1.18
C GLU A 24 -3.30 14.68 -1.83
N THR A 25 -3.67 14.35 -3.06
CA THR A 25 -3.03 13.29 -3.82
C THR A 25 -1.88 13.84 -4.63
N ILE A 26 -0.70 13.26 -4.44
CA ILE A 26 0.49 13.60 -5.22
C ILE A 26 0.83 12.41 -6.10
N ARG A 27 0.86 12.64 -7.40
CA ARG A 27 1.25 11.62 -8.36
C ARG A 27 2.78 11.56 -8.43
N ILE A 28 3.34 10.44 -8.01
CA ILE A 28 4.79 10.22 -8.05
C ILE A 28 5.20 9.68 -9.41
N SER A 29 4.44 8.73 -9.94
CA SER A 29 4.68 8.13 -11.25
C SER A 29 3.36 7.64 -11.83
N GLU A 30 3.41 7.03 -13.00
CA GLU A 30 2.22 6.46 -13.61
C GLU A 30 1.58 5.35 -12.78
N GLU A 31 2.34 4.73 -11.89
CA GLU A 31 1.89 3.59 -11.12
C GLU A 31 1.94 3.81 -9.61
N LEU A 32 2.21 5.04 -9.17
CA LEU A 32 2.33 5.34 -7.75
C LEU A 32 1.76 6.71 -7.42
N ASN A 33 0.78 6.72 -6.52
CA ASN A 33 0.23 7.95 -5.94
C ASN A 33 0.41 7.91 -4.42
N VAL A 34 0.62 9.09 -3.83
CA VAL A 34 0.70 9.25 -2.38
C VAL A 34 -0.34 10.26 -1.94
N ASP A 35 -1.14 9.90 -0.94
CA ASP A 35 -2.11 10.79 -0.33
C ASP A 35 -1.53 11.37 0.96
N LEU A 36 -1.58 12.70 1.08
CA LEU A 36 -1.09 13.42 2.25
C LEU A 36 -2.24 14.03 3.02
N THR A 37 -2.11 14.04 4.34
CA THR A 37 -3.02 14.80 5.20
C THR A 37 -2.67 16.29 5.14
N PRO A 38 -3.57 17.19 5.61
CA PRO A 38 -3.28 18.63 5.61
C PRO A 38 -2.03 19.03 6.38
N ASP A 39 -1.64 18.25 7.40
CA ASP A 39 -0.43 18.49 8.19
C ASP A 39 0.83 17.82 7.60
N GLY A 40 0.72 17.26 6.39
CA GLY A 40 1.88 16.75 5.66
C GLY A 40 2.28 15.33 5.96
N LYS A 41 1.45 14.57 6.66
CA LYS A 41 1.71 13.14 6.92
C LYS A 41 1.19 12.29 5.77
N ILE A 42 1.79 11.14 5.57
CA ILE A 42 1.29 10.18 4.59
C ILE A 42 0.01 9.55 5.14
N TYR A 43 -1.09 9.78 4.43
CA TYR A 43 -2.36 9.12 4.70
C TYR A 43 -2.39 7.73 4.09
N GLY A 44 -1.96 7.61 2.84
CA GLY A 44 -1.98 6.35 2.14
C GLY A 44 -1.12 6.36 0.89
N ILE A 45 -0.87 5.17 0.39
CA ILE A 45 -0.09 4.94 -0.82
C ILE A 45 -0.90 4.06 -1.76
N GLU A 46 -1.11 4.53 -2.98
CA GLU A 46 -1.84 3.79 -4.02
C GLU A 46 -0.85 3.24 -5.03
N LEU A 47 -0.91 1.93 -5.23
CA LEU A 47 -0.11 1.23 -6.22
C LEU A 47 -1.03 0.78 -7.35
N LEU A 48 -0.83 1.34 -8.53
CA LEU A 48 -1.49 0.91 -9.76
C LEU A 48 -0.69 -0.23 -10.37
N ASN A 49 -1.34 -1.07 -11.15
CA ASN A 49 -0.70 -2.28 -11.69
C ASN A 49 -0.05 -3.10 -10.56
N ALA A 50 -0.81 -3.29 -9.49
CA ALA A 50 -0.27 -3.74 -8.22
C ALA A 50 0.35 -5.14 -8.27
N THR A 51 -0.23 -6.06 -9.04
CA THR A 51 0.29 -7.42 -9.10
C THR A 51 1.70 -7.48 -9.67
N GLN A 52 2.01 -6.63 -10.64
CA GLN A 52 3.37 -6.56 -11.19
C GLN A 52 4.33 -5.88 -10.22
N GLN A 53 3.90 -4.78 -9.61
CA GLN A 53 4.76 -4.06 -8.67
C GLN A 53 5.07 -4.88 -7.42
N LEU A 54 4.08 -5.59 -6.91
CA LEU A 54 4.22 -6.35 -5.67
C LEU A 54 4.58 -7.82 -5.90
N HIS A 55 4.55 -8.28 -7.15
CA HIS A 55 4.71 -9.69 -7.48
C HIS A 55 3.77 -10.61 -6.71
N ALA A 56 2.60 -10.07 -6.33
CA ALA A 56 1.67 -10.75 -5.43
C ALA A 56 1.05 -12.00 -6.05
N VAL A 57 1.01 -12.07 -7.37
CA VAL A 57 0.35 -13.19 -8.08
C VAL A 57 1.12 -14.51 -7.91
N GLN A 58 2.43 -14.47 -7.78
CA GLN A 58 3.25 -15.68 -7.81
C GLN A 58 3.15 -16.47 -6.52
N ASP A 59 3.17 -15.82 -5.36
CA ASP A 59 3.10 -16.52 -4.09
C ASP A 59 2.01 -16.00 -3.16
N GLY A 60 1.37 -14.88 -3.53
CA GLY A 60 0.24 -14.34 -2.78
C GLY A 60 0.56 -13.93 -1.36
N LYS A 61 1.81 -13.63 -1.07
CA LYS A 61 2.24 -13.29 0.29
C LYS A 61 2.93 -11.96 0.35
N LEU A 62 2.64 -11.21 1.41
CA LEU A 62 3.40 -10.05 1.81
C LEU A 62 4.17 -10.40 3.07
N VAL A 63 5.47 -10.18 3.07
CA VAL A 63 6.32 -10.44 4.22
C VAL A 63 6.79 -9.13 4.81
N LEU A 64 6.51 -8.92 6.09
CA LEU A 64 7.06 -7.81 6.85
C LEU A 64 8.18 -8.34 7.73
N GLU A 65 9.40 -7.86 7.50
CA GLU A 65 10.55 -8.27 8.29
C GLU A 65 11.07 -7.11 9.13
N ASN A 66 11.27 -7.38 10.42
CA ASN A 66 11.99 -6.46 11.29
C ASN A 66 13.48 -6.81 11.21
N GLU A 67 14.24 -5.98 10.53
CA GLU A 67 15.65 -6.26 10.28
C GLU A 67 16.51 -6.31 11.57
N ALA A 68 16.07 -5.63 12.63
CA ALA A 68 16.82 -5.62 13.89
C ALA A 68 16.71 -6.95 14.64
N THR A 69 15.56 -7.62 14.56
CA THR A 69 15.29 -8.86 15.30
C THR A 69 15.26 -10.10 14.43
N GLY A 70 15.14 -9.91 13.11
CA GLY A 70 14.92 -11.01 12.17
C GLY A 70 13.52 -11.60 12.19
N LYS A 71 12.62 -11.05 12.99
CA LYS A 71 11.23 -11.52 13.04
C LYS A 71 10.47 -11.12 11.80
N THR A 72 9.65 -12.04 11.32
CA THR A 72 8.83 -11.82 10.14
C THR A 72 7.36 -12.08 10.43
N VAL A 73 6.49 -11.37 9.71
CA VAL A 73 5.05 -11.60 9.69
C VAL A 73 4.66 -11.77 8.23
N GLU A 74 3.91 -12.83 7.95
CA GLU A 74 3.38 -13.07 6.61
C GLU A 74 1.90 -12.74 6.56
N VAL A 75 1.49 -12.05 5.50
CA VAL A 75 0.09 -11.76 5.22
C VAL A 75 -0.24 -12.39 3.88
N SER A 76 -1.23 -13.27 3.87
CA SER A 76 -1.72 -13.86 2.62
C SER A 76 -2.64 -12.87 1.92
N LEU A 77 -2.37 -12.63 0.64
CA LEU A 77 -3.19 -11.77 -0.20
C LEU A 77 -4.22 -12.63 -0.94
N PRO A 78 -5.45 -12.13 -1.09
CA PRO A 78 -6.49 -12.87 -1.80
C PRO A 78 -6.22 -13.01 -3.30
#